data_c58b1f021e566340c33c00aefd85429a
#
_entry.id   c58b1f021e566340c33c00aefd85429a
#
_cell.length_a   1.000
_cell.length_b   1.000
_cell.length_c   1.000
_cell.angle_alpha   90.00
_cell.angle_beta   90.00
_cell.angle_gamma   90.00
#
_symmetry.space_group_name_H-M   'P 1'
#
loop_
_entity.id
_entity.type
_entity.pdbx_description
1 polymer ?
#
loop_
_entity_poly.entity_id
_entity_poly.type
_entity_poly.pdbx_seq_one_letter_code
_entity_poly.pdbx_strand_id
1 'polypeptide(L)'
;MNTDLDNVIAAISDPTRRAIIGRLARGPARISDIAAPFPMSLTGVCKHVRVLERAGLVRRTREGRENTLELSAEPLREVARWILQYEGFWNTRLDRLEQFFTSKQEK
;
A
#
# COMPACT_ATOMS: atom_id res chain seq x y z
N MET A 1 12.33 -17.48 5.69
CA MET A 1 11.23 -16.71 5.11
C MET A 1 10.77 -15.63 6.10
N ASN A 2 10.59 -14.43 5.63
CA ASN A 2 10.20 -13.33 6.50
C ASN A 2 8.67 -13.24 6.56
N THR A 3 8.08 -13.71 7.67
CA THR A 3 6.63 -13.73 7.87
C THR A 3 6.03 -12.32 7.80
N ASP A 4 6.75 -11.31 8.31
CA ASP A 4 6.27 -9.93 8.28
C ASP A 4 6.20 -9.41 6.84
N LEU A 5 7.19 -9.72 6.02
CA LEU A 5 7.19 -9.34 4.61
C LEU A 5 6.01 -9.99 3.88
N ASP A 6 5.78 -11.27 4.11
CA ASP A 6 4.67 -11.98 3.48
C ASP A 6 3.32 -11.38 3.89
N ASN A 7 3.15 -11.02 5.15
CA ASN A 7 1.93 -10.39 5.65
C ASN A 7 1.69 -9.03 5.02
N VAL A 8 2.75 -8.24 4.84
CA VAL A 8 2.64 -6.93 4.20
C VAL A 8 2.26 -7.08 2.73
N ILE A 9 2.92 -7.99 2.01
CA ILE A 9 2.62 -8.25 0.59
C ILE A 9 1.17 -8.71 0.45
N ALA A 10 0.71 -9.62 1.30
CA ALA A 10 -0.68 -10.07 1.27
C ALA A 10 -1.65 -8.91 1.53
N ALA A 11 -1.33 -8.05 2.49
CA ALA A 11 -2.19 -6.91 2.83
C ALA A 11 -2.33 -5.93 1.66
N ILE A 12 -1.27 -5.67 0.91
CA ILE A 12 -1.31 -4.74 -0.21
C ILE A 12 -1.75 -5.38 -1.52
N SER A 13 -2.10 -6.65 -1.52
CA SER A 13 -2.55 -7.34 -2.74
C SER A 13 -3.97 -6.97 -3.14
N ASP A 14 -4.73 -6.34 -2.25
CA ASP A 14 -6.13 -5.96 -2.49
C ASP A 14 -6.23 -4.49 -2.90
N PRO A 15 -6.99 -4.15 -3.96
CA PRO A 15 -7.08 -2.76 -4.43
C PRO A 15 -7.74 -1.82 -3.42
N THR A 16 -8.73 -2.29 -2.66
CA THR A 16 -9.37 -1.46 -1.63
C THR A 16 -8.37 -1.10 -0.54
N ARG A 17 -7.57 -2.07 -0.10
CA ARG A 17 -6.54 -1.81 0.90
C ARG A 17 -5.48 -0.85 0.40
N ARG A 18 -5.07 -0.97 -0.87
CA ARG A 18 -4.13 0.00 -1.47
C ARG A 18 -4.74 1.41 -1.51
N ALA A 19 -6.03 1.53 -1.79
CA ALA A 19 -6.71 2.83 -1.79
C ALA A 19 -6.75 3.45 -0.39
N ILE A 20 -6.97 2.62 0.65
CA ILE A 20 -6.93 3.08 2.04
C ILE A 20 -5.54 3.60 2.40
N ILE A 21 -4.50 2.87 2.03
CA ILE A 21 -3.11 3.29 2.24
C ILE A 21 -2.86 4.64 1.55
N GLY A 22 -3.29 4.77 0.29
CA GLY A 22 -3.13 6.01 -0.47
C GLY A 22 -3.82 7.19 0.20
N ARG A 23 -5.00 6.98 0.77
CA ARG A 23 -5.70 8.03 1.51
C ARG A 23 -4.92 8.43 2.77
N LEU A 24 -4.43 7.46 3.51
CA LEU A 24 -3.68 7.71 4.75
C LEU A 24 -2.29 8.28 4.51
N ALA A 25 -1.74 8.10 3.31
CA ALA A 25 -0.48 8.74 2.94
C ALA A 25 -0.59 10.26 2.91
N ARG A 26 -1.79 10.80 2.77
CA ARG A 26 -2.04 12.24 2.81
C ARG A 26 -2.22 12.79 4.23
N GLY A 27 -2.29 11.91 5.22
CA GLY A 27 -2.43 12.28 6.62
C GLY A 27 -3.43 11.38 7.34
N PRO A 28 -3.43 11.42 8.68
CA PRO A 28 -4.38 10.65 9.48
C PRO A 28 -5.82 11.02 9.15
N ALA A 29 -6.73 10.08 9.32
CA ALA A 29 -8.15 10.30 9.05
C ALA A 29 -9.00 9.39 9.92
N ARG A 30 -10.24 9.84 10.19
CA ARG A 30 -11.21 9.02 10.89
C ARG A 30 -11.69 7.89 10.00
N ILE A 31 -12.00 6.76 10.61
CA ILE A 31 -12.43 5.59 9.86
C ILE A 31 -13.69 5.87 9.03
N SER A 32 -14.60 6.70 9.54
CA SER A 32 -15.82 7.08 8.82
C SER A 32 -15.50 7.87 7.55
N ASP A 33 -14.50 8.75 7.60
CA ASP A 33 -14.08 9.55 6.44
C ASP A 33 -13.38 8.68 5.40
N ILE A 34 -12.64 7.68 5.85
CA ILE A 34 -11.99 6.71 4.96
C ILE A 34 -13.03 5.85 4.25
N ALA A 35 -14.06 5.43 4.97
CA ALA A 35 -15.10 4.54 4.46
C ALA A 35 -16.04 5.22 3.46
N ALA A 36 -16.27 6.52 3.60
CA ALA A 36 -17.28 7.25 2.83
C ALA A 36 -17.19 7.06 1.31
N PRO A 37 -15.99 7.12 0.67
CA PRO A 37 -15.91 6.97 -0.79
C PRO A 37 -16.10 5.54 -1.31
N PHE A 38 -16.09 4.53 -0.45
CA PHE A 38 -16.12 3.14 -0.91
C PHE A 38 -17.56 2.64 -1.03
N PRO A 39 -17.91 1.93 -2.11
CA PRO A 39 -19.24 1.36 -2.30
C PRO A 39 -19.39 0.04 -1.53
N MET A 40 -19.10 0.06 -0.25
CA MET A 40 -19.23 -1.09 0.62
C MET A 40 -19.63 -0.63 2.03
N SER A 41 -20.08 -1.57 2.86
CA SER A 41 -20.47 -1.25 4.23
C SER A 41 -19.28 -0.82 5.07
N LEU A 42 -19.55 -0.08 6.13
CA LEU A 42 -18.53 0.27 7.12
C LEU A 42 -17.88 -0.98 7.70
N THR A 43 -18.66 -2.03 7.94
CA THR A 43 -18.14 -3.32 8.41
C THR A 43 -17.13 -3.90 7.42
N GLY A 44 -17.41 -3.81 6.13
CA GLY A 44 -16.49 -4.27 5.08
C GLY A 44 -15.19 -3.49 5.08
N VAL A 45 -15.26 -2.16 5.20
CA VAL A 45 -14.07 -1.31 5.31
C VAL A 45 -13.29 -1.66 6.57
N CYS A 46 -13.96 -1.87 7.69
CA CYS A 46 -13.31 -2.24 8.95
C CYS A 46 -12.53 -3.56 8.85
N LYS A 47 -13.03 -4.53 8.08
CA LYS A 47 -12.31 -5.78 7.85
C LYS A 47 -11.01 -5.55 7.11
N HIS A 48 -11.01 -4.69 6.10
CA HIS A 48 -9.79 -4.31 5.38
C HIS A 48 -8.81 -3.57 6.29
N VAL A 49 -9.31 -2.68 7.14
CA VAL A 49 -8.48 -1.96 8.10
C VAL A 49 -7.80 -2.93 9.06
N ARG A 50 -8.52 -3.94 9.53
CA ARG A 50 -7.92 -4.97 10.43
C ARG A 50 -6.78 -5.70 9.79
N VAL A 51 -6.91 -6.04 8.51
CA VAL A 51 -5.81 -6.69 7.77
C VAL A 51 -4.59 -5.78 7.74
N LEU A 52 -4.80 -4.49 7.46
CA LEU A 52 -3.72 -3.51 7.45
C LEU A 52 -3.09 -3.32 8.83
N GLU A 53 -3.90 -3.31 9.88
CA GLU A 53 -3.40 -3.22 11.26
C GLU A 53 -2.53 -4.43 11.62
N ARG A 54 -2.98 -5.64 11.27
CA ARG A 54 -2.22 -6.86 11.54
C ARG A 54 -0.89 -6.90 10.81
N ALA A 55 -0.84 -6.30 9.63
CA ALA A 55 0.40 -6.20 8.86
C ALA A 55 1.31 -5.06 9.36
N GLY A 56 0.86 -4.28 10.34
CA GLY A 56 1.63 -3.16 10.88
C GLY A 56 1.62 -1.92 10.01
N LEU A 57 0.73 -1.86 9.00
CA LEU A 57 0.65 -0.74 8.05
C LEU A 57 -0.23 0.39 8.55
N VAL A 58 -1.13 0.11 9.46
CA VAL A 58 -2.07 1.10 10.01
C VAL A 58 -2.06 1.02 11.52
N ARG A 59 -2.01 2.18 12.14
CA ARG A 59 -2.12 2.33 13.59
C ARG A 59 -3.44 3.02 13.90
N ARG A 60 -4.17 2.49 14.85
CA ARG A 60 -5.45 3.04 15.29
C ARG A 60 -5.26 3.76 16.62
N THR A 61 -5.76 4.98 16.70
CA THR A 61 -5.86 5.74 17.94
C THR A 61 -7.32 6.05 18.20
N ARG A 62 -7.77 5.76 19.40
CA ARG A 62 -9.14 6.08 19.77
C ARG A 62 -9.16 7.34 20.62
N GLU A 63 -9.92 8.33 20.19
CA GLU A 63 -10.16 9.56 20.95
C GLU A 63 -11.66 9.69 21.17
N GLY A 64 -12.09 9.49 22.42
CA GLY A 64 -13.52 9.46 22.74
C GLY A 64 -14.21 8.30 22.03
N ARG A 65 -15.18 8.61 21.17
CA ARG A 65 -15.92 7.60 20.39
C ARG A 65 -15.36 7.42 18.99
N GLU A 66 -14.36 8.19 18.62
CA GLU A 66 -13.83 8.18 17.26
C GLU A 66 -12.53 7.39 17.17
N ASN A 67 -12.39 6.63 16.09
CA ASN A 67 -11.17 5.95 15.72
C ASN A 67 -10.48 6.73 14.61
N THR A 68 -9.26 7.16 14.87
CA THR A 68 -8.40 7.80 13.89
C THR A 68 -7.33 6.80 13.46
N LEU A 69 -7.16 6.69 12.16
CA LEU A 69 -6.17 5.79 11.56
C LEU A 69 -5.00 6.60 11.03
N GLU A 70 -3.82 6.03 11.18
CA GLU A 70 -2.58 6.64 10.71
C GLU A 70 -1.76 5.59 9.98
N LEU A 71 -1.14 5.99 8.87
CA LEU A 71 -0.26 5.11 8.12
C LEU A 71 1.04 4.91 8.85
N SER A 72 1.45 3.65 8.99
CA SER A 72 2.79 3.27 9.41
C SER A 72 3.50 2.71 8.18
N ALA A 73 4.32 3.52 7.53
CA ALA A 73 4.91 3.16 6.24
C ALA A 73 6.14 2.25 6.36
N GLU A 74 6.65 2.04 7.57
CA GLU A 74 7.86 1.24 7.78
C GLU A 74 7.77 -0.17 7.16
N PRO A 75 6.66 -0.92 7.30
CA PRO A 75 6.59 -2.22 6.65
C PRO A 75 6.66 -2.16 5.12
N LEU A 76 6.19 -1.06 4.52
CA LEU A 76 6.31 -0.87 3.06
C LEU A 76 7.77 -0.72 2.65
N ARG A 77 8.60 -0.16 3.52
CA ARG A 77 10.04 -0.03 3.28
C ARG A 77 10.69 -1.40 3.11
N GLU A 78 10.27 -2.40 3.89
CA GLU A 78 10.77 -3.76 3.76
C GLU A 78 10.41 -4.37 2.40
N VAL A 79 9.19 -4.11 1.92
CA VAL A 79 8.77 -4.55 0.58
C VAL A 79 9.62 -3.85 -0.48
N ALA A 80 9.82 -2.54 -0.33
CA ALA A 80 10.64 -1.76 -1.26
C ALA A 80 12.07 -2.28 -1.30
N ARG A 81 12.65 -2.61 -0.16
CA ARG A 81 14.01 -3.20 -0.10
C ARG A 81 14.08 -4.51 -0.86
N TRP A 82 13.08 -5.36 -0.70
CA TRP A 82 13.04 -6.63 -1.41
C TRP A 82 12.99 -6.41 -2.93
N ILE A 83 12.18 -5.46 -3.37
CA ILE A 83 12.08 -5.13 -4.80
C ILE A 83 13.39 -4.53 -5.31
N LEU A 84 14.00 -3.63 -4.54
CA LEU A 84 15.20 -2.90 -4.97
C LEU A 84 16.45 -3.77 -5.07
N GLN A 85 16.48 -4.94 -4.41
CA GLN A 85 17.61 -5.86 -4.60
C GLN A 85 17.73 -6.35 -6.04
N TYR A 86 16.67 -6.18 -6.83
CA TYR A 86 16.68 -6.52 -8.25
C TYR A 86 16.88 -5.28 -9.14
N GLU A 87 17.32 -4.17 -8.58
CA GLU A 87 17.44 -2.90 -9.27
C GLU A 87 18.29 -3.00 -10.54
N GLY A 88 19.44 -3.65 -10.47
CA GLY A 88 20.31 -3.84 -11.64
C GLY A 88 19.61 -4.59 -12.76
N PHE A 89 18.88 -5.65 -12.43
CA PHE A 89 18.11 -6.43 -13.40
C PHE A 89 17.01 -5.58 -14.03
N TRP A 90 16.26 -4.84 -13.21
CA TRP A 90 15.16 -4.00 -13.68
C TRP A 90 15.67 -2.90 -14.60
N ASN A 91 16.70 -2.20 -14.20
CA ASN A 91 17.25 -1.09 -14.98
C ASN A 91 17.73 -1.56 -16.36
N THR A 92 18.45 -2.67 -16.43
CA THR A 92 18.93 -3.21 -17.70
C THR A 92 17.76 -3.56 -18.62
N ARG A 93 16.76 -4.25 -18.10
CA ARG A 93 15.62 -4.71 -18.88
C ARG A 93 14.73 -3.56 -19.34
N LEU A 94 14.46 -2.62 -18.46
CA LEU A 94 13.62 -1.48 -18.77
C LEU A 94 14.30 -0.52 -19.72
N ASP A 95 15.62 -0.33 -19.59
CA ASP A 95 16.39 0.49 -20.50
C ASP A 95 16.35 -0.09 -21.91
N ARG A 96 16.48 -1.40 -22.05
CA ARG A 96 16.38 -2.06 -23.36
C ARG A 96 15.01 -1.86 -23.99
N LEU A 97 13.97 -1.97 -23.20
CA LEU A 97 12.60 -1.78 -23.67
C LEU A 97 12.37 -0.33 -24.11
N GLU A 98 12.87 0.62 -23.31
CA GLU A 98 12.78 2.04 -23.64
C GLU A 98 13.51 2.35 -24.94
N GLN A 99 14.71 1.82 -25.13
CA GLN A 99 15.47 1.99 -26.36
C GLN A 99 14.72 1.44 -27.57
N PHE A 100 14.08 0.30 -27.39
CA PHE A 100 13.28 -0.32 -28.47
C PHE A 100 12.15 0.60 -28.90
N PHE A 101 11.40 1.16 -27.96
CA PHE A 101 10.30 2.07 -28.27
C PHE A 101 10.78 3.39 -28.85
N THR A 102 11.88 3.91 -28.36
CA THR A 102 12.49 5.12 -28.89
C THR A 102 12.91 4.95 -30.34
N SER A 103 13.57 3.84 -30.67
CA SER A 103 13.97 3.52 -32.06
C SER A 103 12.77 3.46 -32.99
N LYS A 104 11.65 2.90 -32.54
CA LYS A 104 10.43 2.82 -33.36
C LYS A 104 9.82 4.19 -33.61
N GLN A 105 9.92 5.09 -32.65
CA GLN A 105 9.32 6.42 -32.76
C GLN A 105 10.14 7.37 -33.65
N GLU A 106 11.40 7.07 -33.86
CA GLU A 106 12.28 7.91 -34.68
C GLU A 106 12.10 7.73 -36.18
N LYS A 107 11.18 6.90 -36.61
CA LYS A 107 10.93 6.74 -38.02
C LYS A 107 9.99 7.83 -38.57
#